data_1809773302d72220a5660b469b79db09
#
_entry.id   1809773302d72220a5660b469b79db09
#
_cell.length_a   1.000
_cell.length_b   1.000
_cell.length_c   1.000
_cell.angle_alpha   90.00
_cell.angle_beta   90.00
_cell.angle_gamma   90.00
#
_symmetry.space_group_name_H-M   'P 1'
#
loop_
_entity.id
_entity.type
_entity.pdbx_description
1 polymer ?
#
loop_
_entity_poly.entity_id
_entity_poly.type
_entity_poly.pdbx_seq_one_letter_code
_entity_poly.pdbx_strand_id
1 'polypeptide(L)'
;MVKQKTIQSEITLKGVGLHTGKEVTMTFKPAPINNGFTFIRVDLEGQPIIEADANYVVNTQRGTNLEKLGVMIQTPEHVLAALVGCDLDNIIIELDASELPIMDGSSKHFVEAIEKVGLIDQDAEREVYVVKEVISYLDEATGSEITVIPSDEYSVTTMVDFGTKVLGTQNASMKSISEFKSEIASCRTFSFLHELEMLLEHGLIKGGDLNNAIVYVDKELSNETMEKLRVAFGKDEISITPNGVLDNLTLHYPNEAARHKLLDVVGDLALIGTKIKGKIIANKPGHFVNTQFAKKIAKIIKNEQRNNVPVYDLNKEPLMDIHKIMSMLPHRPPFLLVDRILSMTDTQVVGLKNVTMNEDFFIGHFPGAPVMPGVLIVEAMAQTGGILILSTVPDPENYLTYFMKIDNVKFKHKVLPGDTLIFKLELLSPIRRGICHMQGYAFANGKLVAEAELMAQIVKNQ
;
A
#
# COMPACT_ATOMS: atom_id res chain seq x y z
N MET A 1 -0.65 -16.20 15.94
CA MET A 1 -0.51 -15.35 14.73
C MET A 1 -0.09 -13.97 15.19
N VAL A 2 0.60 -13.18 14.34
CA VAL A 2 1.08 -11.84 14.71
C VAL A 2 -0.08 -10.86 14.58
N LYS A 3 -0.31 -10.04 15.61
CA LYS A 3 -1.35 -9.00 15.59
C LYS A 3 -0.87 -7.75 14.83
N GLN A 4 -1.83 -7.00 14.28
CA GLN A 4 -1.57 -5.66 13.76
C GLN A 4 -1.17 -4.72 14.88
N LYS A 5 -0.43 -3.65 14.53
CA LYS A 5 0.07 -2.66 15.49
C LYS A 5 -0.18 -1.23 15.02
N THR A 6 -0.50 -0.37 15.97
CA THR A 6 -0.52 1.08 15.82
C THR A 6 0.27 1.73 16.95
N ILE A 7 0.48 3.06 16.91
CA ILE A 7 1.09 3.80 18.03
C ILE A 7 0.12 3.94 19.18
N GLN A 8 0.65 4.04 20.42
CA GLN A 8 -0.16 4.12 21.63
C GLN A 8 -0.83 5.49 21.81
N SER A 9 -0.15 6.58 21.44
CA SER A 9 -0.67 7.94 21.52
C SER A 9 -0.13 8.80 20.39
N GLU A 10 -0.75 9.95 20.14
CA GLU A 10 -0.26 10.88 19.12
C GLU A 10 1.05 11.55 19.48
N ILE A 11 1.83 11.91 18.47
CA ILE A 11 3.06 12.70 18.61
C ILE A 11 3.26 13.60 17.39
N THR A 12 3.69 14.85 17.70
CA THR A 12 3.92 15.89 16.68
C THR A 12 5.40 16.17 16.52
N LEU A 13 5.85 16.25 15.27
CA LEU A 13 7.17 16.70 14.87
C LEU A 13 7.04 17.98 14.04
N LYS A 14 8.04 18.85 14.14
CA LYS A 14 8.15 20.06 13.30
C LYS A 14 9.47 20.06 12.58
N GLY A 15 9.49 20.52 11.37
CA GLY A 15 10.68 20.60 10.55
C GLY A 15 10.44 21.40 9.29
N VAL A 16 11.32 21.25 8.31
CA VAL A 16 11.29 21.98 7.04
C VAL A 16 11.28 20.98 5.89
N GLY A 17 10.50 21.23 4.85
CA GLY A 17 10.53 20.43 3.63
C GLY A 17 11.82 20.70 2.84
N LEU A 18 12.47 19.62 2.38
CA LEU A 18 13.76 19.69 1.66
C LEU A 18 13.69 20.55 0.39
N HIS A 19 12.62 20.35 -0.40
CA HIS A 19 12.46 20.98 -1.73
C HIS A 19 11.65 22.28 -1.68
N THR A 20 10.68 22.35 -0.76
CA THR A 20 9.82 23.52 -0.63
C THR A 20 10.41 24.60 0.26
N GLY A 21 11.24 24.21 1.24
CA GLY A 21 11.76 25.12 2.27
C GLY A 21 10.70 25.63 3.24
N LYS A 22 9.48 25.07 3.20
CA LYS A 22 8.39 25.44 4.07
C LYS A 22 8.47 24.72 5.41
N GLU A 23 8.15 25.44 6.47
CA GLU A 23 7.91 24.80 7.76
C GLU A 23 6.72 23.85 7.63
N VAL A 24 6.80 22.70 8.26
CA VAL A 24 5.76 21.69 8.29
C VAL A 24 5.62 21.10 9.68
N THR A 25 4.37 20.99 10.12
CA THR A 25 3.97 20.26 11.31
C THR A 25 3.37 18.94 10.86
N MET A 26 3.98 17.85 11.31
CA MET A 26 3.54 16.49 11.05
C MET A 26 3.12 15.83 12.35
N THR A 27 1.93 15.23 12.39
CA THR A 27 1.44 14.52 13.58
C THR A 27 1.13 13.07 13.23
N PHE A 28 1.77 12.16 13.94
CA PHE A 28 1.41 10.74 13.93
C PHE A 28 0.25 10.49 14.88
N LYS A 29 -0.79 9.79 14.43
CA LYS A 29 -1.96 9.42 15.23
C LYS A 29 -2.24 7.92 15.15
N PRO A 30 -2.75 7.30 16.24
CA PRO A 30 -3.25 5.94 16.18
C PRO A 30 -4.30 5.80 15.08
N ALA A 31 -4.29 4.69 14.39
CA ALA A 31 -5.26 4.39 13.33
C ALA A 31 -6.05 3.10 13.66
N PRO A 32 -7.26 2.93 13.14
CA PRO A 32 -8.02 1.69 13.31
C PRO A 32 -7.34 0.50 12.60
N ILE A 33 -7.81 -0.71 12.90
CA ILE A 33 -7.39 -1.94 12.21
C ILE A 33 -7.62 -1.81 10.69
N ASN A 34 -6.74 -2.42 9.89
CA ASN A 34 -6.79 -2.41 8.43
C ASN A 34 -6.74 -1.02 7.76
N ASN A 35 -6.28 0.01 8.49
CA ASN A 35 -6.13 1.35 7.93
C ASN A 35 -4.93 1.47 6.98
N GLY A 36 -3.88 0.68 7.23
CA GLY A 36 -2.60 0.90 6.57
C GLY A 36 -1.97 2.25 6.95
N PHE A 37 -1.14 2.79 6.09
CA PHE A 37 -0.52 4.11 6.26
C PHE A 37 -1.30 5.13 5.44
N THR A 38 -1.82 6.17 6.10
CA THR A 38 -2.62 7.21 5.45
C THR A 38 -2.14 8.60 5.82
N PHE A 39 -2.09 9.49 4.82
CA PHE A 39 -1.78 10.90 4.97
C PHE A 39 -3.07 11.72 4.95
N ILE A 40 -3.14 12.75 5.80
CA ILE A 40 -4.25 13.71 5.83
C ILE A 40 -3.68 15.12 5.72
N ARG A 41 -4.12 15.89 4.73
CA ARG A 41 -3.75 17.29 4.55
C ARG A 41 -4.70 18.17 5.33
N VAL A 42 -4.32 18.48 6.59
CA VAL A 42 -5.15 19.27 7.53
C VAL A 42 -5.20 20.75 7.21
N ASP A 43 -4.31 21.25 6.35
CA ASP A 43 -4.28 22.61 5.83
C ASP A 43 -5.28 22.86 4.68
N LEU A 44 -5.88 21.81 4.13
CA LEU A 44 -6.81 21.90 3.01
C LEU A 44 -8.25 21.68 3.46
N GLU A 45 -9.18 22.36 2.79
CA GLU A 45 -10.61 22.18 3.02
C GLU A 45 -11.03 20.73 2.78
N GLY A 46 -11.83 20.17 3.68
CA GLY A 46 -12.29 18.78 3.63
C GLY A 46 -11.24 17.76 4.07
N GLN A 47 -10.03 18.18 4.44
CA GLN A 47 -8.95 17.34 4.96
C GLN A 47 -8.77 16.06 4.14
N PRO A 48 -8.37 16.18 2.87
CA PRO A 48 -8.28 15.03 1.96
C PRO A 48 -7.31 13.97 2.46
N ILE A 49 -7.71 12.71 2.24
CA ILE A 49 -6.99 11.52 2.67
C ILE A 49 -6.29 10.88 1.45
N ILE A 50 -5.00 10.62 1.59
CA ILE A 50 -4.16 9.95 0.60
C ILE A 50 -3.53 8.73 1.25
N GLU A 51 -3.87 7.55 0.75
CA GLU A 51 -3.27 6.29 1.20
C GLU A 51 -1.83 6.16 0.65
N ALA A 52 -0.94 5.53 1.42
CA ALA A 52 0.40 5.16 0.97
C ALA A 52 0.30 3.99 -0.01
N ASP A 53 -0.05 4.28 -1.26
CA ASP A 53 -0.25 3.30 -2.34
C ASP A 53 0.62 3.67 -3.54
N ALA A 54 1.34 2.69 -4.08
CA ALA A 54 2.21 2.88 -5.23
C ALA A 54 1.46 3.40 -6.48
N ASN A 55 0.15 3.15 -6.60
CA ASN A 55 -0.64 3.66 -7.72
C ASN A 55 -0.81 5.18 -7.71
N TYR A 56 -0.64 5.83 -6.56
CA TYR A 56 -0.68 7.30 -6.46
C TYR A 56 0.67 7.96 -6.75
N VAL A 57 1.74 7.21 -7.03
CA VAL A 57 3.04 7.78 -7.40
C VAL A 57 2.96 8.43 -8.78
N VAL A 58 3.18 9.75 -8.82
CA VAL A 58 3.12 10.58 -10.04
C VAL A 58 4.49 11.05 -10.51
N ASN A 59 5.45 11.21 -9.59
CA ASN A 59 6.80 11.67 -9.90
C ASN A 59 7.80 11.08 -8.90
N THR A 60 9.01 10.78 -9.39
CA THR A 60 10.11 10.21 -8.61
C THR A 60 11.42 10.97 -8.77
N GLN A 61 11.35 12.19 -9.29
CA GLN A 61 12.52 13.08 -9.36
C GLN A 61 12.82 13.63 -7.96
N ARG A 62 14.01 13.32 -7.45
CA ARG A 62 14.52 13.76 -6.13
C ARG A 62 13.72 13.32 -4.90
N GLY A 63 12.89 12.29 -5.02
CA GLY A 63 12.04 11.76 -3.96
C GLY A 63 10.75 11.23 -4.51
N THR A 64 10.04 10.47 -3.74
CA THR A 64 8.73 9.91 -4.13
C THR A 64 7.64 10.96 -3.91
N ASN A 65 6.77 11.14 -4.91
CA ASN A 65 5.64 12.05 -4.83
C ASN A 65 4.34 11.28 -5.09
N LEU A 66 3.41 11.37 -4.15
CA LEU A 66 2.07 10.80 -4.25
C LEU A 66 1.07 11.89 -4.59
N GLU A 67 0.09 11.58 -5.45
CA GLU A 67 -1.01 12.48 -5.77
C GLU A 67 -2.33 11.72 -5.86
N LYS A 68 -3.35 12.25 -5.21
CA LYS A 68 -4.73 11.76 -5.29
C LYS A 68 -5.68 12.94 -5.39
N LEU A 69 -6.48 12.97 -6.46
CA LEU A 69 -7.48 14.03 -6.73
C LEU A 69 -6.89 15.47 -6.67
N GLY A 70 -5.67 15.64 -7.17
CA GLY A 70 -4.99 16.94 -7.18
C GLY A 70 -4.30 17.33 -5.87
N VAL A 71 -4.33 16.46 -4.86
CA VAL A 71 -3.66 16.68 -3.58
C VAL A 71 -2.37 15.90 -3.52
N MET A 72 -1.26 16.59 -3.23
CA MET A 72 0.09 16.05 -3.29
C MET A 72 0.69 15.81 -1.90
N ILE A 73 1.44 14.72 -1.76
CA ILE A 73 2.34 14.38 -0.66
C ILE A 73 3.72 14.14 -1.24
N GLN A 74 4.73 14.84 -0.74
CA GLN A 74 6.10 14.80 -1.26
C GLN A 74 7.07 14.24 -0.20
N THR A 75 8.07 13.49 -0.65
CA THR A 75 9.17 12.94 0.17
C THR A 75 8.69 12.07 1.35
N PRO A 76 7.74 11.13 1.16
CA PRO A 76 7.25 10.28 2.24
C PRO A 76 8.19 9.12 2.59
N GLU A 77 9.17 8.79 1.75
CA GLU A 77 10.01 7.59 1.82
C GLU A 77 10.72 7.41 3.16
N HIS A 78 11.26 8.47 3.77
CA HIS A 78 11.98 8.38 5.05
C HIS A 78 11.03 8.08 6.22
N VAL A 79 9.84 8.68 6.20
CA VAL A 79 8.78 8.39 7.17
C VAL A 79 8.27 6.97 6.99
N LEU A 80 7.94 6.57 5.75
CA LEU A 80 7.47 5.21 5.46
C LEU A 80 8.48 4.15 5.87
N ALA A 81 9.78 4.40 5.65
CA ALA A 81 10.86 3.52 6.11
C ALA A 81 10.86 3.39 7.65
N ALA A 82 10.68 4.49 8.38
CA ALA A 82 10.59 4.46 9.84
C ALA A 82 9.38 3.65 10.33
N LEU A 83 8.21 3.79 9.68
CA LEU A 83 7.00 3.05 10.02
C LEU A 83 7.20 1.54 9.84
N VAL A 84 7.75 1.13 8.70
CA VAL A 84 8.09 -0.28 8.43
C VAL A 84 9.15 -0.79 9.40
N GLY A 85 10.21 0.00 9.64
CA GLY A 85 11.30 -0.32 10.56
C GLY A 85 10.88 -0.41 12.02
N CYS A 86 9.80 0.28 12.41
CA CYS A 86 9.18 0.17 13.73
C CYS A 86 8.11 -0.93 13.80
N ASP A 87 7.92 -1.71 12.75
CA ASP A 87 6.95 -2.81 12.69
C ASP A 87 5.48 -2.37 12.86
N LEU A 88 5.14 -1.15 12.41
CA LEU A 88 3.77 -0.65 12.37
C LEU A 88 2.96 -1.28 11.22
N ASP A 89 1.64 -1.34 11.41
CA ASP A 89 0.67 -1.74 10.40
C ASP A 89 -0.29 -0.62 10.06
N ASN A 90 -0.71 0.18 11.07
CA ASN A 90 -1.74 1.19 10.91
C ASN A 90 -1.30 2.51 11.55
N ILE A 91 -1.37 3.60 10.79
CA ILE A 91 -1.08 4.95 11.28
C ILE A 91 -1.76 6.00 10.42
N ILE A 92 -2.19 7.09 11.03
CA ILE A 92 -2.60 8.32 10.37
C ILE A 92 -1.49 9.35 10.52
N ILE A 93 -1.14 10.02 9.42
CA ILE A 93 -0.09 11.04 9.34
C ILE A 93 -0.75 12.34 8.89
N GLU A 94 -0.96 13.27 9.83
CA GLU A 94 -1.49 14.60 9.50
C GLU A 94 -0.36 15.54 9.12
N LEU A 95 -0.60 16.36 8.08
CA LEU A 95 0.36 17.32 7.54
C LEU A 95 -0.32 18.66 7.26
N ASP A 96 0.32 19.76 7.65
CA ASP A 96 -0.10 21.14 7.32
C ASP A 96 0.61 21.71 6.07
N ALA A 97 1.36 20.85 5.34
CA ALA A 97 2.02 21.21 4.09
C ALA A 97 2.07 20.00 3.13
N SER A 98 2.47 20.23 1.87
CA SER A 98 2.54 19.16 0.85
C SER A 98 3.77 18.26 1.01
N GLU A 99 4.83 18.73 1.65
CA GLU A 99 6.09 17.99 1.79
C GLU A 99 6.32 17.61 3.25
N LEU A 100 6.78 16.39 3.49
CA LEU A 100 7.15 15.92 4.82
C LEU A 100 8.44 16.61 5.31
N PRO A 101 8.64 16.75 6.64
CA PRO A 101 9.85 17.34 7.18
C PRO A 101 11.06 16.45 6.91
N ILE A 102 12.16 17.03 6.40
CA ILE A 102 13.38 16.27 6.09
C ILE A 102 14.16 15.87 7.36
N MET A 103 14.01 16.61 8.45
CA MET A 103 14.74 16.45 9.69
C MET A 103 16.27 16.52 9.45
N ASP A 104 17.00 15.46 9.80
CA ASP A 104 18.46 15.34 9.57
C ASP A 104 18.78 14.58 8.26
N GLY A 105 17.76 14.34 7.42
CA GLY A 105 17.91 13.57 6.17
C GLY A 105 17.87 12.06 6.34
N SER A 106 17.53 11.57 7.52
CA SER A 106 17.41 10.14 7.84
C SER A 106 16.01 9.79 8.39
N SER A 107 15.80 8.53 8.76
CA SER A 107 14.56 8.08 9.44
C SER A 107 14.65 8.17 10.98
N LYS A 108 15.80 8.56 11.52
CA LYS A 108 16.08 8.49 12.95
C LYS A 108 15.05 9.20 13.83
N HIS A 109 14.75 10.45 13.52
CA HIS A 109 13.84 11.26 14.34
C HIS A 109 12.40 10.73 14.33
N PHE A 110 11.98 10.11 13.23
CA PHE A 110 10.67 9.46 13.14
C PHE A 110 10.63 8.18 13.97
N VAL A 111 11.69 7.38 13.93
CA VAL A 111 11.83 6.19 14.78
C VAL A 111 11.82 6.59 16.27
N GLU A 112 12.60 7.60 16.68
CA GLU A 112 12.64 8.10 18.06
C GLU A 112 11.26 8.60 18.52
N ALA A 113 10.52 9.29 17.66
CA ALA A 113 9.16 9.74 17.96
C ALA A 113 8.19 8.57 18.19
N ILE A 114 8.23 7.55 17.33
CA ILE A 114 7.41 6.34 17.45
C ILE A 114 7.77 5.56 18.73
N GLU A 115 9.06 5.39 19.02
CA GLU A 115 9.52 4.71 20.23
C GLU A 115 9.12 5.44 21.52
N LYS A 116 9.11 6.77 21.48
CA LYS A 116 8.71 7.60 22.63
C LYS A 116 7.25 7.37 23.03
N VAL A 117 6.35 7.19 22.08
CA VAL A 117 4.92 6.97 22.35
C VAL A 117 4.57 5.49 22.49
N GLY A 118 5.45 4.59 22.01
CA GLY A 118 5.25 3.15 22.09
C GLY A 118 4.22 2.62 21.09
N LEU A 119 4.16 1.29 20.99
CA LEU A 119 3.25 0.55 20.12
C LEU A 119 2.20 -0.19 20.94
N ILE A 120 1.03 -0.40 20.33
CA ILE A 120 -0.06 -1.21 20.88
C ILE A 120 -0.53 -2.24 19.86
N ASP A 121 -0.74 -3.49 20.31
CA ASP A 121 -1.34 -4.54 19.51
C ASP A 121 -2.85 -4.28 19.33
N GLN A 122 -3.34 -4.53 18.12
CA GLN A 122 -4.75 -4.38 17.75
C GLN A 122 -5.41 -5.76 17.60
N ASP A 123 -6.72 -5.83 17.78
CA ASP A 123 -7.46 -7.10 17.70
C ASP A 123 -7.78 -7.53 16.26
N ALA A 124 -6.75 -7.56 15.44
CA ALA A 124 -6.78 -8.07 14.08
C ALA A 124 -5.47 -8.78 13.76
N GLU A 125 -5.53 -9.82 12.95
CA GLU A 125 -4.35 -10.53 12.48
C GLU A 125 -3.66 -9.72 11.37
N ARG A 126 -2.33 -9.78 11.37
CA ARG A 126 -1.50 -9.15 10.35
C ARG A 126 -1.50 -9.99 9.08
N GLU A 127 -1.85 -9.37 7.97
CA GLU A 127 -1.64 -9.97 6.66
C GLU A 127 -0.19 -9.78 6.20
N VAL A 128 0.42 -10.88 5.71
CA VAL A 128 1.77 -10.88 5.15
C VAL A 128 1.76 -11.64 3.84
N TYR A 129 2.19 -11.01 2.78
CA TYR A 129 2.40 -11.69 1.50
C TYR A 129 3.72 -12.47 1.52
N VAL A 130 3.64 -13.77 1.37
CA VAL A 130 4.82 -14.65 1.27
C VAL A 130 5.18 -14.81 -0.20
N VAL A 131 6.36 -14.35 -0.57
CA VAL A 131 6.88 -14.48 -1.95
C VAL A 131 7.15 -15.95 -2.25
N LYS A 132 6.51 -16.46 -3.31
CA LYS A 132 6.57 -17.89 -3.69
C LYS A 132 7.51 -18.15 -4.86
N GLU A 133 7.77 -17.16 -5.67
CA GLU A 133 8.62 -17.23 -6.87
C GLU A 133 9.48 -15.98 -6.99
N VAL A 134 10.50 -16.04 -7.84
CA VAL A 134 11.36 -14.88 -8.10
C VAL A 134 10.59 -13.84 -8.92
N ILE A 135 10.55 -12.63 -8.43
CA ILE A 135 9.90 -11.49 -9.11
C ILE A 135 10.93 -10.39 -9.27
N SER A 136 11.17 -9.93 -10.50
CA SER A 136 12.13 -8.87 -10.82
C SER A 136 11.48 -7.72 -11.57
N TYR A 137 12.08 -6.55 -11.43
CA TYR A 137 11.84 -5.38 -12.28
C TYR A 137 13.18 -4.79 -12.70
N LEU A 138 13.41 -4.68 -14.01
CA LEU A 138 14.59 -4.05 -14.62
C LEU A 138 14.16 -2.79 -15.37
N ASP A 139 14.84 -1.69 -15.10
CA ASP A 139 14.79 -0.50 -15.94
C ASP A 139 15.94 -0.56 -16.96
N GLU A 140 15.60 -0.87 -18.20
CA GLU A 140 16.57 -1.02 -19.28
C GLU A 140 17.33 0.29 -19.61
N ALA A 141 16.75 1.45 -19.29
CA ALA A 141 17.36 2.74 -19.56
C ALA A 141 18.54 3.04 -18.62
N THR A 142 18.43 2.65 -17.36
CA THR A 142 19.45 2.91 -16.33
C THR A 142 20.25 1.67 -15.93
N GLY A 143 19.76 0.47 -16.27
CA GLY A 143 20.29 -0.79 -15.78
C GLY A 143 20.03 -1.03 -14.29
N SER A 144 19.10 -0.26 -13.70
CA SER A 144 18.68 -0.45 -12.30
C SER A 144 17.72 -1.63 -12.18
N GLU A 145 17.93 -2.49 -11.19
CA GLU A 145 17.14 -3.72 -11.02
C GLU A 145 16.78 -3.96 -9.57
N ILE A 146 15.54 -4.38 -9.34
CA ILE A 146 15.10 -4.94 -8.06
C ILE A 146 14.51 -6.32 -8.28
N THR A 147 14.97 -7.26 -7.47
CA THR A 147 14.50 -8.65 -7.46
C THR A 147 14.13 -9.05 -6.04
N VAL A 148 12.97 -9.70 -5.87
CA VAL A 148 12.64 -10.40 -4.63
C VAL A 148 12.67 -11.91 -4.88
N ILE A 149 13.30 -12.65 -3.98
CA ILE A 149 13.36 -14.11 -3.97
C ILE A 149 12.65 -14.65 -2.74
N PRO A 150 12.08 -15.88 -2.80
CA PRO A 150 11.46 -16.53 -1.65
C PRO A 150 12.38 -16.58 -0.43
N SER A 151 11.87 -16.20 0.74
CA SER A 151 12.56 -16.23 2.03
C SER A 151 11.54 -16.15 3.15
N ASP A 152 11.86 -16.75 4.30
CA ASP A 152 11.01 -16.68 5.50
C ASP A 152 11.13 -15.34 6.25
N GLU A 153 12.15 -14.52 5.91
CA GLU A 153 12.43 -13.23 6.52
C GLU A 153 12.33 -12.12 5.49
N TYR A 154 11.90 -10.91 5.94
CA TYR A 154 12.06 -9.69 5.17
C TYR A 154 13.50 -9.20 5.30
N SER A 155 14.27 -9.31 4.24
CA SER A 155 15.65 -8.83 4.19
C SER A 155 15.90 -8.02 2.93
N VAL A 156 16.83 -7.06 3.01
CA VAL A 156 17.16 -6.15 1.88
C VAL A 156 18.67 -6.09 1.74
N THR A 157 19.14 -6.22 0.50
CA THR A 157 20.53 -5.97 0.12
C THR A 157 20.54 -4.98 -1.02
N THR A 158 21.31 -3.92 -0.90
CA THR A 158 21.51 -2.91 -1.95
C THR A 158 22.94 -2.88 -2.41
N MET A 159 23.14 -2.66 -3.71
CA MET A 159 24.41 -2.34 -4.31
C MET A 159 24.26 -1.04 -5.11
N VAL A 160 25.14 -0.08 -4.87
CA VAL A 160 25.14 1.23 -5.52
C VAL A 160 26.46 1.48 -6.21
N ASP A 161 26.38 2.10 -7.37
CA ASP A 161 27.52 2.56 -8.15
C ASP A 161 27.10 3.81 -8.92
N PHE A 162 27.61 4.95 -8.51
CA PHE A 162 27.31 6.24 -9.11
C PHE A 162 28.36 6.66 -10.16
N GLY A 163 29.32 5.78 -10.47
CA GLY A 163 30.39 6.08 -11.42
C GLY A 163 31.38 7.14 -10.93
N THR A 164 31.38 7.52 -9.65
CA THR A 164 32.27 8.52 -9.09
C THR A 164 33.40 7.87 -8.28
N LYS A 165 34.61 8.49 -8.36
CA LYS A 165 35.75 7.99 -7.58
C LYS A 165 35.61 8.18 -6.09
N VAL A 166 34.88 9.21 -5.66
CA VAL A 166 34.68 9.56 -4.25
C VAL A 166 33.83 8.54 -3.51
N LEU A 167 32.80 7.99 -4.16
CA LEU A 167 31.90 7.02 -3.54
C LEU A 167 32.26 5.58 -3.91
N GLY A 168 32.73 5.35 -5.14
CA GLY A 168 33.00 4.01 -5.67
C GLY A 168 31.73 3.13 -5.68
N THR A 169 31.92 1.82 -5.73
CA THR A 169 30.85 0.84 -5.54
C THR A 169 30.71 0.51 -4.07
N GLN A 170 29.49 0.63 -3.54
CA GLN A 170 29.17 0.31 -2.16
C GLN A 170 28.01 -0.67 -2.09
N ASN A 171 27.93 -1.43 -0.99
CA ASN A 171 26.79 -2.29 -0.67
C ASN A 171 26.36 -2.09 0.78
N ALA A 172 25.11 -2.43 1.03
CA ALA A 172 24.53 -2.51 2.37
C ALA A 172 23.55 -3.69 2.45
N SER A 173 23.43 -4.30 3.62
CA SER A 173 22.48 -5.39 3.83
C SER A 173 21.84 -5.26 5.20
N MET A 174 20.53 -5.55 5.24
CA MET A 174 19.71 -5.70 6.43
C MET A 174 19.13 -7.11 6.38
N LYS A 175 19.49 -7.96 7.33
CA LYS A 175 19.09 -9.38 7.35
C LYS A 175 17.67 -9.60 7.88
N SER A 176 17.21 -8.71 8.72
CA SER A 176 15.87 -8.68 9.30
C SER A 176 15.45 -7.24 9.53
N ILE A 177 14.14 -6.98 9.48
CA ILE A 177 13.61 -5.64 9.75
C ILE A 177 13.96 -5.13 11.17
N SER A 178 14.22 -6.04 12.10
CA SER A 178 14.67 -5.69 13.46
C SER A 178 16.01 -4.96 13.52
N GLU A 179 16.86 -5.09 12.48
CA GLU A 179 18.13 -4.37 12.36
C GLU A 179 17.95 -2.92 11.88
N PHE A 180 16.75 -2.56 11.35
CA PHE A 180 16.51 -1.25 10.75
C PHE A 180 16.87 -0.10 11.70
N LYS A 181 16.41 -0.17 12.93
CA LYS A 181 16.59 0.91 13.90
C LYS A 181 18.06 1.18 14.22
N SER A 182 18.86 0.13 14.41
CA SER A 182 20.27 0.24 14.81
C SER A 182 21.22 0.48 13.63
N GLU A 183 20.90 -0.07 12.45
CA GLU A 183 21.85 -0.13 11.34
C GLU A 183 21.51 0.79 10.17
N ILE A 184 20.23 1.18 10.02
CA ILE A 184 19.74 1.87 8.83
C ILE A 184 19.11 3.22 9.15
N ALA A 185 18.32 3.31 10.21
CA ALA A 185 17.48 4.48 10.50
C ALA A 185 18.24 5.82 10.57
N SER A 186 19.49 5.81 11.00
CA SER A 186 20.34 7.02 11.13
C SER A 186 21.11 7.39 9.86
N CYS A 187 20.95 6.63 8.76
CA CYS A 187 21.67 6.90 7.51
C CYS A 187 21.02 8.03 6.74
N ARG A 188 21.79 9.08 6.50
CA ARG A 188 21.31 10.35 5.93
C ARG A 188 21.31 10.32 4.41
N THR A 189 20.41 11.10 3.81
CA THR A 189 20.38 11.38 2.39
C THR A 189 21.67 12.09 1.95
N PHE A 190 21.95 12.03 0.66
CA PHE A 190 23.16 12.60 0.10
C PHE A 190 22.91 13.18 -1.30
N SER A 191 23.82 14.06 -1.71
CA SER A 191 23.90 14.63 -3.05
C SER A 191 25.38 14.70 -3.48
N PHE A 192 25.61 14.85 -4.78
CA PHE A 192 26.92 15.14 -5.31
C PHE A 192 27.12 16.65 -5.50
N LEU A 193 28.38 17.10 -5.43
CA LEU A 193 28.69 18.52 -5.57
C LEU A 193 28.20 19.08 -6.90
N HIS A 194 28.37 18.35 -8.01
CA HIS A 194 27.91 18.81 -9.33
C HIS A 194 26.39 19.02 -9.38
N GLU A 195 25.60 18.22 -8.66
CA GLU A 195 24.16 18.39 -8.54
C GLU A 195 23.80 19.60 -7.68
N LEU A 196 24.55 19.79 -6.58
CA LEU A 196 24.36 20.89 -5.66
C LEU A 196 24.62 22.24 -6.31
N GLU A 197 25.66 22.36 -7.15
CA GLU A 197 25.96 23.59 -7.91
C GLU A 197 24.82 23.94 -8.86
N MET A 198 24.33 22.97 -9.62
CA MET A 198 23.16 23.17 -10.50
C MET A 198 21.93 23.63 -9.73
N LEU A 199 21.71 23.09 -8.52
CA LEU A 199 20.61 23.48 -7.64
C LEU A 199 20.77 24.91 -7.11
N LEU A 200 21.99 25.31 -6.76
CA LEU A 200 22.32 26.68 -6.34
C LEU A 200 22.06 27.68 -7.46
N GLU A 201 22.54 27.40 -8.66
CA GLU A 201 22.38 28.27 -9.83
C GLU A 201 20.91 28.51 -10.19
N HIS A 202 20.05 27.53 -9.96
CA HIS A 202 18.61 27.64 -10.24
C HIS A 202 17.77 28.04 -9.02
N GLY A 203 18.39 28.34 -7.86
CA GLY A 203 17.67 28.74 -6.64
C GLY A 203 16.77 27.62 -6.07
N LEU A 204 17.13 26.36 -6.29
CA LEU A 204 16.37 25.19 -5.92
C LEU A 204 16.73 24.61 -4.56
N ILE A 205 17.75 25.12 -3.89
CA ILE A 205 18.08 24.80 -2.49
C ILE A 205 17.24 25.70 -1.60
N LYS A 206 16.17 25.15 -1.05
CA LYS A 206 15.22 25.89 -0.19
C LYS A 206 15.30 25.45 1.28
N GLY A 207 15.22 24.15 1.53
CA GLY A 207 15.29 23.54 2.86
C GLY A 207 16.51 22.64 3.05
N GLY A 208 17.30 22.40 1.99
CA GLY A 208 18.54 21.64 2.05
C GLY A 208 19.66 22.44 2.70
N ASP A 209 20.35 21.83 3.68
CA ASP A 209 21.56 22.37 4.28
C ASP A 209 22.58 21.25 4.55
N LEU A 210 23.79 21.64 5.00
CA LEU A 210 24.87 20.67 5.28
C LEU A 210 24.61 19.79 6.51
N ASN A 211 23.51 20.03 7.25
CA ASN A 211 23.11 19.22 8.40
C ASN A 211 22.07 18.16 8.03
N ASN A 212 21.37 18.31 6.89
CA ASN A 212 20.30 17.40 6.48
C ASN A 212 20.61 16.61 5.20
N ALA A 213 21.78 16.80 4.58
CA ALA A 213 22.25 15.99 3.44
C ALA A 213 23.78 15.90 3.44
N ILE A 214 24.31 14.71 3.18
CA ILE A 214 25.74 14.51 2.94
C ILE A 214 26.06 14.99 1.52
N VAL A 215 27.10 15.81 1.35
CA VAL A 215 27.56 16.26 0.04
C VAL A 215 28.89 15.61 -0.30
N TYR A 216 28.89 14.75 -1.32
CA TYR A 216 30.10 14.13 -1.85
C TYR A 216 30.74 15.02 -2.93
N VAL A 217 32.03 15.32 -2.77
CA VAL A 217 32.80 16.14 -3.65
C VAL A 217 33.38 15.28 -4.77
N ASP A 218 32.69 15.19 -5.87
CA ASP A 218 32.99 14.32 -7.01
C ASP A 218 33.81 15.00 -8.13
N LYS A 219 34.09 16.29 -7.96
CA LYS A 219 34.91 17.11 -8.85
C LYS A 219 35.78 18.11 -8.09
N GLU A 220 36.76 18.68 -8.76
CA GLU A 220 37.57 19.75 -8.16
C GLU A 220 36.73 20.98 -7.85
N LEU A 221 36.89 21.50 -6.63
CA LEU A 221 36.22 22.71 -6.17
C LEU A 221 37.01 23.94 -6.63
N SER A 222 36.35 24.82 -7.39
CA SER A 222 36.89 26.14 -7.67
C SER A 222 36.73 27.08 -6.47
N ASN A 223 37.57 28.10 -6.35
CA ASN A 223 37.40 29.12 -5.33
C ASN A 223 36.04 29.85 -5.42
N GLU A 224 35.52 29.99 -6.64
CA GLU A 224 34.23 30.60 -6.89
C GLU A 224 33.07 29.72 -6.34
N THR A 225 33.14 28.41 -6.58
CA THR A 225 32.16 27.47 -6.05
C THR A 225 32.20 27.43 -4.53
N MET A 226 33.42 27.44 -3.95
CA MET A 226 33.61 27.49 -2.49
C MET A 226 32.92 28.72 -1.90
N GLU A 227 33.09 29.89 -2.52
CA GLU A 227 32.46 31.12 -2.02
C GLU A 227 30.95 31.10 -2.16
N LYS A 228 30.43 30.60 -3.29
CA LYS A 228 28.95 30.39 -3.46
C LYS A 228 28.35 29.47 -2.37
N LEU A 229 29.05 28.38 -2.05
CA LEU A 229 28.63 27.46 -1.01
C LEU A 229 28.68 28.11 0.38
N ARG A 230 29.74 28.87 0.70
CA ARG A 230 29.87 29.61 1.96
C ARG A 230 28.68 30.55 2.19
N VAL A 231 28.38 31.35 1.15
CA VAL A 231 27.26 32.29 1.20
C VAL A 231 25.91 31.56 1.33
N ALA A 232 25.71 30.50 0.52
CA ALA A 232 24.44 29.77 0.50
C ALA A 232 24.14 29.07 1.83
N PHE A 233 25.16 28.53 2.50
CA PHE A 233 25.01 27.82 3.78
C PHE A 233 25.34 28.67 5.01
N GLY A 234 25.68 29.94 4.84
CA GLY A 234 26.00 30.85 5.95
C GLY A 234 27.19 30.40 6.81
N LYS A 235 28.20 29.79 6.16
CA LYS A 235 29.41 29.25 6.81
C LYS A 235 30.60 30.17 6.59
N ASP A 236 31.40 30.40 7.61
CA ASP A 236 32.64 31.17 7.49
C ASP A 236 33.74 30.39 6.77
N GLU A 237 33.80 29.08 6.96
CA GLU A 237 34.74 28.18 6.29
C GLU A 237 34.02 26.89 5.90
N ILE A 238 34.35 26.39 4.70
CA ILE A 238 33.94 25.08 4.21
C ILE A 238 35.19 24.26 3.96
N SER A 239 35.24 23.04 4.46
CA SER A 239 36.36 22.10 4.27
C SER A 239 35.90 20.81 3.60
N ILE A 240 36.84 20.05 3.11
CA ILE A 240 36.60 18.73 2.52
C ILE A 240 37.33 17.71 3.37
N THR A 241 36.61 16.70 3.83
CA THR A 241 37.21 15.59 4.59
C THR A 241 38.08 14.71 3.68
N PRO A 242 39.03 13.93 4.21
CA PRO A 242 39.85 13.03 3.41
C PRO A 242 39.07 11.99 2.59
N ASN A 243 37.84 11.65 3.00
CA ASN A 243 36.93 10.77 2.28
C ASN A 243 35.99 11.51 1.31
N GLY A 244 36.30 12.79 1.01
CA GLY A 244 35.59 13.56 0.01
C GLY A 244 34.21 14.07 0.40
N VAL A 245 33.92 14.20 1.69
CA VAL A 245 32.66 14.78 2.18
C VAL A 245 32.86 16.25 2.51
N LEU A 246 31.88 17.08 2.15
CA LEU A 246 31.91 18.52 2.40
C LEU A 246 31.62 18.83 3.88
N ASP A 247 32.25 19.90 4.40
CA ASP A 247 32.01 20.51 5.71
C ASP A 247 32.33 19.63 6.93
N ASN A 248 33.36 18.78 6.81
CA ASN A 248 33.85 17.96 7.93
C ASN A 248 32.80 17.07 8.61
N LEU A 249 31.72 16.77 7.92
CA LEU A 249 30.65 15.93 8.45
C LEU A 249 31.18 14.51 8.67
N THR A 250 31.01 13.99 9.86
CA THR A 250 31.38 12.61 10.18
C THR A 250 30.29 11.65 9.69
N LEU A 251 30.67 10.72 8.85
CA LEU A 251 29.76 9.64 8.43
C LEU A 251 29.46 8.70 9.60
N HIS A 252 28.21 8.28 9.74
CA HIS A 252 27.83 7.25 10.72
C HIS A 252 28.40 5.88 10.35
N TYR A 253 28.50 5.61 9.04
CA TYR A 253 29.04 4.37 8.50
C TYR A 253 29.91 4.66 7.25
N PRO A 254 30.97 3.89 6.98
CA PRO A 254 31.76 4.07 5.76
C PRO A 254 30.94 3.89 4.49
N ASN A 255 29.86 3.11 4.55
CA ASN A 255 28.91 2.84 3.47
C ASN A 255 27.53 3.49 3.69
N GLU A 256 27.51 4.69 4.30
CA GLU A 256 26.27 5.39 4.67
C GLU A 256 25.38 5.65 3.44
N ALA A 257 25.96 5.98 2.29
CA ALA A 257 25.19 6.18 1.06
C ALA A 257 24.44 4.91 0.60
N ALA A 258 25.09 3.73 0.65
CA ALA A 258 24.42 2.49 0.32
C ALA A 258 23.35 2.10 1.34
N ARG A 259 23.56 2.39 2.63
CA ARG A 259 22.56 2.20 3.70
C ARG A 259 21.39 3.14 3.54
N HIS A 260 21.62 4.38 3.14
CA HIS A 260 20.53 5.31 2.82
C HIS A 260 19.71 4.81 1.63
N LYS A 261 20.35 4.30 0.55
CA LYS A 261 19.61 3.69 -0.56
C LYS A 261 18.84 2.44 -0.15
N LEU A 262 19.30 1.70 0.87
CA LEU A 262 18.52 0.63 1.48
C LEU A 262 17.30 1.18 2.24
N LEU A 263 17.46 2.29 2.97
CA LEU A 263 16.36 3.00 3.63
C LEU A 263 15.30 3.41 2.61
N ASP A 264 15.70 4.02 1.48
CA ASP A 264 14.80 4.40 0.38
C ASP A 264 14.02 3.20 -0.17
N VAL A 265 14.69 2.05 -0.37
CA VAL A 265 14.03 0.82 -0.82
C VAL A 265 12.96 0.38 0.18
N VAL A 266 13.27 0.39 1.49
CA VAL A 266 12.29 0.01 2.54
C VAL A 266 11.09 0.95 2.53
N GLY A 267 11.32 2.26 2.41
CA GLY A 267 10.26 3.26 2.40
C GLY A 267 9.38 3.21 1.15
N ASP A 268 9.99 3.14 -0.04
CA ASP A 268 9.24 3.06 -1.29
C ASP A 268 8.45 1.75 -1.41
N LEU A 269 8.98 0.63 -0.89
CA LEU A 269 8.27 -0.64 -0.88
C LEU A 269 7.13 -0.71 0.16
N ALA A 270 7.06 0.20 1.13
CA ALA A 270 5.90 0.35 2.00
C ALA A 270 4.63 0.68 1.19
N LEU A 271 4.78 1.32 0.02
CA LEU A 271 3.71 1.64 -0.92
C LEU A 271 3.04 0.41 -1.55
N ILE A 272 3.55 -0.79 -1.34
CA ILE A 272 2.86 -2.05 -1.67
C ILE A 272 1.55 -2.17 -0.87
N GLY A 273 1.47 -1.54 0.32
CA GLY A 273 0.31 -1.58 1.20
C GLY A 273 0.16 -2.87 2.00
N THR A 274 1.07 -3.82 1.83
CA THR A 274 1.07 -5.12 2.53
C THR A 274 2.50 -5.49 2.90
N LYS A 275 2.71 -6.02 4.10
CA LYS A 275 4.02 -6.55 4.47
C LYS A 275 4.35 -7.78 3.63
N ILE A 276 5.63 -7.93 3.27
CA ILE A 276 6.10 -9.07 2.47
C ILE A 276 7.13 -9.89 3.23
N LYS A 277 7.15 -11.19 3.00
CA LYS A 277 8.26 -12.09 3.35
C LYS A 277 8.99 -12.46 2.07
N GLY A 278 10.28 -12.11 2.03
CA GLY A 278 11.13 -12.33 0.87
C GLY A 278 12.45 -11.58 1.02
N LYS A 279 13.48 -12.05 0.34
CA LYS A 279 14.78 -11.37 0.26
C LYS A 279 14.81 -10.47 -0.96
N ILE A 280 14.95 -9.17 -0.73
CA ILE A 280 15.03 -8.13 -1.74
C ILE A 280 16.50 -7.88 -2.07
N ILE A 281 16.84 -7.86 -3.36
CA ILE A 281 18.14 -7.52 -3.88
C ILE A 281 17.94 -6.36 -4.85
N ALA A 282 18.52 -5.21 -4.54
CA ALA A 282 18.39 -3.99 -5.33
C ALA A 282 19.77 -3.55 -5.85
N ASN A 283 19.92 -3.56 -7.16
CA ASN A 283 21.10 -3.07 -7.86
C ASN A 283 20.82 -1.67 -8.42
N LYS A 284 21.63 -0.69 -8.00
CA LYS A 284 21.47 0.73 -8.36
C LYS A 284 20.03 1.23 -8.12
N PRO A 285 19.44 1.00 -6.91
CA PRO A 285 18.05 1.39 -6.64
C PRO A 285 17.87 2.91 -6.72
N GLY A 286 16.66 3.30 -7.10
CA GLY A 286 16.18 4.68 -7.11
C GLY A 286 14.66 4.70 -7.01
N HIS A 287 14.08 5.84 -6.65
CA HIS A 287 12.63 5.93 -6.37
C HIS A 287 11.77 5.46 -7.55
N PHE A 288 12.19 5.71 -8.80
CA PHE A 288 11.47 5.21 -9.97
C PHE A 288 11.40 3.68 -9.97
N VAL A 289 12.55 3.00 -9.94
CA VAL A 289 12.62 1.54 -9.99
C VAL A 289 11.93 0.92 -8.77
N ASN A 290 12.15 1.48 -7.57
CA ASN A 290 11.54 1.03 -6.32
C ASN A 290 10.01 1.05 -6.42
N THR A 291 9.44 2.19 -6.87
CA THR A 291 7.99 2.37 -6.96
C THR A 291 7.35 1.58 -8.09
N GLN A 292 8.03 1.40 -9.24
CA GLN A 292 7.56 0.50 -10.29
C GLN A 292 7.54 -0.97 -9.83
N PHE A 293 8.56 -1.38 -9.08
CA PHE A 293 8.58 -2.70 -8.47
C PHE A 293 7.46 -2.86 -7.43
N ALA A 294 7.22 -1.85 -6.58
CA ALA A 294 6.11 -1.83 -5.64
C ALA A 294 4.75 -1.99 -6.36
N LYS A 295 4.51 -1.24 -7.45
CA LYS A 295 3.31 -1.39 -8.30
C LYS A 295 3.16 -2.82 -8.85
N LYS A 296 4.26 -3.42 -9.31
CA LYS A 296 4.26 -4.79 -9.83
C LYS A 296 3.85 -5.80 -8.75
N ILE A 297 4.45 -5.72 -7.56
CA ILE A 297 4.13 -6.61 -6.43
C ILE A 297 2.68 -6.41 -5.97
N ALA A 298 2.24 -5.16 -5.77
CA ALA A 298 0.85 -4.85 -5.38
C ALA A 298 -0.16 -5.43 -6.37
N LYS A 299 0.14 -5.36 -7.67
CA LYS A 299 -0.71 -5.97 -8.72
C LYS A 299 -0.75 -7.51 -8.63
N ILE A 300 0.38 -8.15 -8.32
CA ILE A 300 0.46 -9.61 -8.14
C ILE A 300 -0.37 -10.00 -6.92
N ILE A 301 -0.18 -9.34 -5.78
CA ILE A 301 -0.93 -9.59 -4.54
C ILE A 301 -2.45 -9.45 -4.81
N LYS A 302 -2.87 -8.35 -5.42
CA LYS A 302 -4.28 -8.10 -5.76
C LYS A 302 -4.84 -9.18 -6.68
N ASN A 303 -4.06 -9.66 -7.65
CA ASN A 303 -4.49 -10.75 -8.54
C ASN A 303 -4.59 -12.10 -7.80
N GLU A 304 -3.65 -12.41 -6.90
CA GLU A 304 -3.72 -13.61 -6.07
C GLU A 304 -4.93 -13.57 -5.14
N GLN A 305 -5.15 -12.46 -4.43
CA GLN A 305 -6.32 -12.28 -3.54
C GLN A 305 -7.64 -12.41 -4.30
N ARG A 306 -7.70 -11.86 -5.52
CA ARG A 306 -8.86 -11.97 -6.40
C ARG A 306 -9.13 -13.40 -6.83
N ASN A 307 -8.09 -14.20 -7.09
CA ASN A 307 -8.20 -15.59 -7.54
C ASN A 307 -8.28 -16.57 -6.37
N ASN A 308 -8.15 -16.10 -5.13
CA ASN A 308 -8.16 -16.95 -3.95
C ASN A 308 -9.60 -17.39 -3.64
N VAL A 309 -9.86 -18.67 -3.90
CA VAL A 309 -11.16 -19.27 -3.56
C VAL A 309 -11.31 -19.30 -2.05
N PRO A 310 -12.41 -18.80 -1.48
CA PRO A 310 -12.65 -18.92 -0.05
C PRO A 310 -12.56 -20.37 0.40
N VAL A 311 -11.79 -20.63 1.44
CA VAL A 311 -11.73 -21.97 2.04
C VAL A 311 -13.05 -22.22 2.77
N TYR A 312 -13.72 -23.31 2.44
CA TYR A 312 -14.98 -23.71 3.06
C TYR A 312 -15.00 -25.23 3.33
N ASP A 313 -15.72 -25.59 4.38
CA ASP A 313 -15.95 -26.98 4.76
C ASP A 313 -17.47 -27.26 4.68
N LEU A 314 -17.86 -28.09 3.71
CA LEU A 314 -19.27 -28.46 3.51
C LEU A 314 -19.85 -29.33 4.64
N ASN A 315 -19.00 -29.92 5.49
CA ASN A 315 -19.43 -30.69 6.65
C ASN A 315 -19.73 -29.81 7.87
N LYS A 316 -19.32 -28.53 7.83
CA LYS A 316 -19.68 -27.55 8.86
C LYS A 316 -21.08 -27.00 8.60
N GLU A 317 -21.83 -26.77 9.67
CA GLU A 317 -23.10 -26.04 9.56
C GLU A 317 -22.84 -24.66 8.95
N PRO A 318 -23.64 -24.24 7.96
CA PRO A 318 -23.52 -22.90 7.39
C PRO A 318 -23.94 -21.85 8.41
N LEU A 319 -23.41 -20.63 8.29
CA LEU A 319 -23.84 -19.50 9.09
C LEU A 319 -25.34 -19.22 8.92
N MET A 320 -25.86 -19.39 7.68
CA MET A 320 -27.29 -19.33 7.39
C MET A 320 -27.65 -20.42 6.39
N ASP A 321 -28.67 -21.18 6.73
CA ASP A 321 -29.34 -22.12 5.83
C ASP A 321 -30.37 -21.41 4.92
N ILE A 322 -31.01 -22.16 4.04
CA ILE A 322 -32.00 -21.62 3.12
C ILE A 322 -33.20 -20.99 3.83
N HIS A 323 -33.64 -21.52 4.97
CA HIS A 323 -34.78 -20.97 5.71
C HIS A 323 -34.45 -19.60 6.30
N LYS A 324 -33.23 -19.44 6.85
CA LYS A 324 -32.76 -18.16 7.35
C LYS A 324 -32.56 -17.14 6.20
N ILE A 325 -32.02 -17.56 5.07
CA ILE A 325 -31.89 -16.70 3.88
C ILE A 325 -33.27 -16.23 3.43
N MET A 326 -34.28 -17.14 3.32
CA MET A 326 -35.65 -16.80 2.93
C MET A 326 -36.36 -15.89 3.93
N SER A 327 -35.95 -15.85 5.18
CA SER A 327 -36.49 -14.91 6.17
C SER A 327 -35.92 -13.49 6.03
N MET A 328 -34.86 -13.31 5.27
CA MET A 328 -34.21 -12.02 5.05
C MET A 328 -34.41 -11.47 3.64
N LEU A 329 -34.24 -12.34 2.63
CA LEU A 329 -34.41 -11.96 1.22
C LEU A 329 -35.87 -12.13 0.77
N PRO A 330 -36.41 -11.19 -0.01
CA PRO A 330 -37.76 -11.31 -0.58
C PRO A 330 -37.86 -12.34 -1.71
N HIS A 331 -36.72 -12.71 -2.31
CA HIS A 331 -36.64 -13.64 -3.44
C HIS A 331 -37.18 -15.04 -3.10
N ARG A 332 -37.81 -15.69 -4.06
CA ARG A 332 -38.32 -17.06 -3.95
C ARG A 332 -37.98 -17.84 -5.22
N PRO A 333 -37.94 -19.19 -5.16
CA PRO A 333 -37.79 -19.99 -6.37
C PRO A 333 -38.82 -19.62 -7.47
N PRO A 334 -38.42 -19.56 -8.76
CA PRO A 334 -37.09 -19.94 -9.26
C PRO A 334 -36.03 -18.86 -9.23
N PHE A 335 -36.30 -17.69 -8.64
CA PHE A 335 -35.38 -16.54 -8.62
C PHE A 335 -34.56 -16.39 -7.32
N LEU A 336 -34.64 -17.32 -6.41
CA LEU A 336 -33.76 -17.41 -5.25
C LEU A 336 -32.50 -18.20 -5.64
N LEU A 337 -31.36 -17.50 -5.75
CA LEU A 337 -30.13 -18.02 -6.32
C LEU A 337 -28.98 -18.17 -5.31
N VAL A 338 -29.31 -18.30 -4.03
CA VAL A 338 -28.35 -18.55 -2.92
C VAL A 338 -28.91 -19.66 -2.03
N ASP A 339 -28.09 -20.70 -1.77
CA ASP A 339 -28.52 -21.86 -0.97
C ASP A 339 -28.00 -21.78 0.48
N ARG A 340 -26.79 -21.20 0.68
CA ARG A 340 -26.14 -21.09 1.99
C ARG A 340 -25.33 -19.83 2.10
N ILE A 341 -25.24 -19.25 3.31
CA ILE A 341 -24.17 -18.32 3.69
C ILE A 341 -23.17 -19.09 4.53
N LEU A 342 -21.93 -19.15 4.08
CA LEU A 342 -20.85 -19.93 4.69
C LEU A 342 -20.15 -19.14 5.79
N SER A 343 -19.89 -17.85 5.54
CA SER A 343 -19.29 -16.93 6.52
C SER A 343 -19.68 -15.48 6.22
N MET A 344 -19.63 -14.65 7.24
CA MET A 344 -19.90 -13.21 7.13
C MET A 344 -19.12 -12.45 8.20
N THR A 345 -18.61 -11.29 7.83
CA THR A 345 -18.03 -10.28 8.72
C THR A 345 -18.74 -8.95 8.47
N ASP A 346 -18.32 -7.87 9.12
CA ASP A 346 -18.90 -6.53 8.89
C ASP A 346 -18.66 -6.01 7.45
N THR A 347 -17.68 -6.56 6.73
CA THR A 347 -17.26 -6.06 5.42
C THR A 347 -17.25 -7.11 4.31
N GLN A 348 -17.47 -8.38 4.62
CA GLN A 348 -17.38 -9.49 3.66
C GLN A 348 -18.47 -10.52 3.92
N VAL A 349 -18.99 -11.13 2.85
CA VAL A 349 -19.89 -12.28 2.92
C VAL A 349 -19.48 -13.33 1.90
N VAL A 350 -19.57 -14.60 2.30
CA VAL A 350 -19.32 -15.76 1.44
C VAL A 350 -20.59 -16.60 1.36
N GLY A 351 -21.12 -16.74 0.14
CA GLY A 351 -22.32 -17.54 -0.16
C GLY A 351 -22.03 -18.72 -1.07
N LEU A 352 -22.99 -19.63 -1.14
CA LEU A 352 -22.92 -20.83 -1.95
C LEU A 352 -24.23 -21.02 -2.72
N LYS A 353 -24.13 -21.42 -3.99
CA LYS A 353 -25.23 -21.95 -4.82
C LYS A 353 -24.84 -23.27 -5.47
N ASN A 354 -25.69 -24.28 -5.34
CA ASN A 354 -25.58 -25.50 -6.15
C ASN A 354 -26.31 -25.30 -7.48
N VAL A 355 -25.62 -25.54 -8.56
CA VAL A 355 -26.18 -25.40 -9.92
C VAL A 355 -26.68 -26.78 -10.37
N THR A 356 -27.99 -26.98 -10.36
CA THR A 356 -28.58 -28.26 -10.74
C THR A 356 -29.24 -28.19 -12.10
N MET A 357 -29.36 -29.32 -12.79
CA MET A 357 -30.07 -29.39 -14.09
C MET A 357 -31.57 -29.06 -13.98
N ASN A 358 -32.13 -29.03 -12.76
CA ASN A 358 -33.53 -28.72 -12.51
C ASN A 358 -33.84 -27.20 -12.52
N GLU A 359 -32.85 -26.37 -12.74
CA GLU A 359 -33.05 -24.91 -12.86
C GLU A 359 -33.77 -24.58 -14.16
N ASP A 360 -34.86 -23.82 -14.10
CA ASP A 360 -35.75 -23.51 -15.26
C ASP A 360 -35.00 -22.84 -16.42
N PHE A 361 -33.97 -22.08 -16.17
CA PHE A 361 -33.22 -21.40 -17.22
C PHE A 361 -32.46 -22.37 -18.16
N PHE A 362 -32.17 -23.61 -17.74
CA PHE A 362 -31.51 -24.59 -18.62
C PHE A 362 -32.43 -25.14 -19.69
N ILE A 363 -33.73 -24.96 -19.59
CA ILE A 363 -34.69 -25.34 -20.65
C ILE A 363 -34.38 -24.56 -21.95
N GLY A 364 -33.99 -23.29 -21.80
CA GLY A 364 -33.74 -22.38 -22.94
C GLY A 364 -32.28 -21.98 -23.13
N HIS A 365 -31.38 -22.16 -22.12
CA HIS A 365 -30.03 -21.60 -22.18
C HIS A 365 -28.91 -22.65 -22.00
N PHE A 366 -28.60 -23.50 -22.96
CA PHE A 366 -29.19 -23.70 -24.33
C PHE A 366 -29.61 -25.13 -24.49
N PRO A 367 -30.62 -25.46 -25.34
CA PRO A 367 -30.99 -26.84 -25.61
C PRO A 367 -29.80 -27.66 -26.13
N GLY A 368 -29.49 -28.77 -25.43
CA GLY A 368 -28.35 -29.64 -25.74
C GLY A 368 -26.98 -29.16 -25.30
N ALA A 369 -26.86 -27.91 -24.83
CA ALA A 369 -25.60 -27.33 -24.28
C ALA A 369 -25.88 -26.41 -23.09
N PRO A 370 -26.32 -26.96 -21.94
CA PRO A 370 -26.76 -26.16 -20.79
C PRO A 370 -25.58 -25.39 -20.18
N VAL A 371 -25.76 -24.07 -20.03
CA VAL A 371 -24.82 -23.16 -19.42
C VAL A 371 -25.61 -22.20 -18.53
N MET A 372 -25.21 -21.97 -17.27
CA MET A 372 -25.87 -20.98 -16.43
C MET A 372 -25.70 -19.58 -17.04
N PRO A 373 -26.79 -18.81 -17.23
CA PRO A 373 -26.70 -17.45 -17.72
C PRO A 373 -25.79 -16.59 -16.88
N GLY A 374 -24.82 -15.92 -17.50
CA GLY A 374 -23.87 -15.07 -16.76
C GLY A 374 -24.55 -13.99 -15.93
N VAL A 375 -25.62 -13.41 -16.43
CA VAL A 375 -26.42 -12.39 -15.73
C VAL A 375 -27.04 -12.94 -14.44
N LEU A 376 -27.40 -14.23 -14.39
CA LEU A 376 -27.91 -14.88 -13.17
C LEU A 376 -26.79 -15.19 -12.18
N ILE A 377 -25.53 -15.34 -12.63
CA ILE A 377 -24.38 -15.41 -11.71
C ILE A 377 -24.21 -14.06 -11.02
N VAL A 378 -24.34 -12.94 -11.75
CA VAL A 378 -24.29 -11.58 -11.17
C VAL A 378 -25.43 -11.37 -10.18
N GLU A 379 -26.63 -11.79 -10.51
CA GLU A 379 -27.80 -11.75 -9.61
C GLU A 379 -27.57 -12.56 -8.33
N ALA A 380 -27.02 -13.77 -8.44
CA ALA A 380 -26.70 -14.62 -7.29
C ALA A 380 -25.63 -13.98 -6.39
N MET A 381 -24.63 -13.30 -6.98
CA MET A 381 -23.68 -12.47 -6.23
C MET A 381 -24.40 -11.33 -5.49
N ALA A 382 -25.33 -10.64 -6.14
CA ALA A 382 -26.07 -9.55 -5.52
C ALA A 382 -26.96 -10.02 -4.37
N GLN A 383 -27.64 -11.14 -4.52
CA GLN A 383 -28.43 -11.73 -3.44
C GLN A 383 -27.55 -12.11 -2.25
N THR A 384 -26.36 -12.67 -2.50
CA THR A 384 -25.37 -12.94 -1.45
C THR A 384 -24.93 -11.65 -0.73
N GLY A 385 -24.59 -10.59 -1.50
CA GLY A 385 -24.25 -9.28 -0.93
C GLY A 385 -25.43 -8.61 -0.22
N GLY A 386 -26.64 -8.85 -0.70
CA GLY A 386 -27.88 -8.39 -0.08
C GLY A 386 -28.07 -8.89 1.35
N ILE A 387 -27.64 -10.11 1.66
CA ILE A 387 -27.65 -10.64 3.04
C ILE A 387 -26.76 -9.79 3.95
N LEU A 388 -25.57 -9.38 3.50
CA LEU A 388 -24.67 -8.56 4.32
C LEU A 388 -25.30 -7.20 4.66
N ILE A 389 -25.84 -6.49 3.66
CA ILE A 389 -26.47 -5.18 3.92
C ILE A 389 -27.76 -5.31 4.75
N LEU A 390 -28.58 -6.32 4.49
CA LEU A 390 -29.80 -6.58 5.26
C LEU A 390 -29.52 -6.99 6.70
N SER A 391 -28.36 -7.56 7.00
CA SER A 391 -27.92 -7.86 8.38
C SER A 391 -27.64 -6.60 9.20
N THR A 392 -27.55 -5.42 8.59
CA THR A 392 -27.32 -4.14 9.28
C THR A 392 -28.61 -3.47 9.79
N VAL A 393 -29.78 -4.02 9.45
CA VAL A 393 -31.08 -3.48 9.88
C VAL A 393 -31.81 -4.47 10.79
N PRO A 394 -32.65 -4.00 11.73
CA PRO A 394 -33.29 -4.86 12.72
C PRO A 394 -34.42 -5.73 12.16
N ASP A 395 -35.06 -5.29 11.07
CA ASP A 395 -36.24 -5.89 10.45
C ASP A 395 -36.02 -6.15 8.93
N PRO A 396 -35.04 -7.01 8.57
CA PRO A 396 -34.58 -7.20 7.17
C PRO A 396 -35.71 -7.62 6.21
N GLU A 397 -36.70 -8.36 6.70
CA GLU A 397 -37.89 -8.82 5.94
C GLU A 397 -38.75 -7.67 5.40
N ASN A 398 -38.60 -6.48 5.96
CA ASN A 398 -39.36 -5.28 5.57
C ASN A 398 -38.56 -4.41 4.56
N TYR A 399 -37.44 -4.90 4.03
CA TYR A 399 -36.63 -4.17 3.08
C TYR A 399 -36.53 -4.87 1.74
N LEU A 400 -36.48 -4.08 0.67
CA LEU A 400 -36.18 -4.51 -0.68
C LEU A 400 -34.80 -3.97 -1.08
N THR A 401 -34.06 -4.75 -1.86
CA THR A 401 -32.74 -4.35 -2.37
C THR A 401 -32.85 -4.07 -3.85
N TYR A 402 -32.47 -2.88 -4.27
CA TYR A 402 -32.49 -2.47 -5.66
C TYR A 402 -31.08 -2.19 -6.18
N PHE A 403 -30.75 -2.72 -7.34
CA PHE A 403 -29.53 -2.32 -8.05
C PHE A 403 -29.57 -0.85 -8.40
N MET A 404 -28.48 -0.17 -8.13
CA MET A 404 -28.21 1.20 -8.63
C MET A 404 -27.27 1.16 -9.83
N LYS A 405 -26.28 0.25 -9.77
CA LYS A 405 -25.23 0.18 -10.80
C LYS A 405 -24.55 -1.19 -10.78
N ILE A 406 -24.15 -1.66 -11.95
CA ILE A 406 -23.32 -2.85 -12.15
C ILE A 406 -22.18 -2.46 -13.10
N ASP A 407 -20.93 -2.59 -12.61
CA ASP A 407 -19.74 -2.23 -13.36
C ASP A 407 -18.76 -3.40 -13.45
N ASN A 408 -17.78 -3.26 -14.33
CA ASN A 408 -16.60 -4.12 -14.42
C ASN A 408 -16.92 -5.62 -14.49
N VAL A 409 -18.10 -5.98 -15.05
CA VAL A 409 -18.55 -7.37 -15.18
C VAL A 409 -17.66 -8.10 -16.17
N LYS A 410 -17.11 -9.25 -15.74
CA LYS A 410 -16.35 -10.15 -16.60
C LYS A 410 -16.74 -11.58 -16.33
N PHE A 411 -17.04 -12.32 -17.40
CA PHE A 411 -17.28 -13.76 -17.38
C PHE A 411 -16.04 -14.47 -17.93
N LYS A 412 -15.41 -15.33 -17.12
CA LYS A 412 -14.13 -15.95 -17.45
C LYS A 412 -14.26 -17.42 -17.84
N HIS A 413 -15.18 -18.13 -17.19
CA HIS A 413 -15.44 -19.54 -17.45
C HIS A 413 -16.94 -19.81 -17.42
N LYS A 414 -17.34 -20.85 -18.17
CA LYS A 414 -18.71 -21.35 -18.14
C LYS A 414 -19.01 -22.03 -16.83
N VAL A 415 -20.25 -21.89 -16.36
CA VAL A 415 -20.80 -22.60 -15.21
C VAL A 415 -21.84 -23.57 -15.73
N LEU A 416 -21.71 -24.85 -15.40
CA LEU A 416 -22.50 -25.96 -15.94
C LEU A 416 -23.34 -26.63 -14.84
N PRO A 417 -24.40 -27.36 -15.19
CA PRO A 417 -25.10 -28.21 -14.25
C PRO A 417 -24.14 -29.18 -13.54
N GLY A 418 -24.23 -29.27 -12.23
CA GLY A 418 -23.33 -30.05 -11.38
C GLY A 418 -22.23 -29.21 -10.72
N ASP A 419 -22.00 -27.96 -11.15
CA ASP A 419 -21.06 -27.06 -10.49
C ASP A 419 -21.63 -26.54 -9.16
N THR A 420 -20.75 -26.25 -8.22
CA THR A 420 -21.05 -25.45 -7.02
C THR A 420 -20.39 -24.10 -7.15
N LEU A 421 -21.18 -23.04 -7.12
CA LEU A 421 -20.69 -21.67 -7.08
C LEU A 421 -20.41 -21.23 -5.65
N ILE A 422 -19.23 -20.63 -5.44
CA ILE A 422 -18.89 -19.92 -4.20
C ILE A 422 -18.80 -18.44 -4.55
N PHE A 423 -19.57 -17.64 -3.84
CA PHE A 423 -19.56 -16.19 -3.98
C PHE A 423 -18.79 -15.57 -2.83
N LYS A 424 -17.91 -14.61 -3.15
CA LYS A 424 -17.21 -13.76 -2.19
C LYS A 424 -17.53 -12.32 -2.55
N LEU A 425 -18.15 -11.58 -1.63
CA LEU A 425 -18.43 -10.16 -1.81
C LEU A 425 -17.77 -9.36 -0.68
N GLU A 426 -17.16 -8.26 -1.05
CA GLU A 426 -16.41 -7.38 -0.16
C GLU A 426 -16.87 -5.95 -0.35
N LEU A 427 -17.11 -5.21 0.76
CA LEU A 427 -17.42 -3.79 0.70
C LEU A 427 -16.20 -3.00 0.20
N LEU A 428 -16.41 -2.17 -0.83
CA LEU A 428 -15.42 -1.20 -1.32
C LEU A 428 -15.44 0.11 -0.53
N SER A 429 -16.53 0.37 0.17
CA SER A 429 -16.70 1.54 1.04
C SER A 429 -17.72 1.23 2.13
N PRO A 430 -17.68 1.95 3.28
CA PRO A 430 -18.66 1.78 4.33
C PRO A 430 -20.09 2.01 3.82
N ILE A 431 -21.06 1.23 4.33
CA ILE A 431 -22.47 1.40 4.02
C ILE A 431 -22.95 2.76 4.52
N ARG A 432 -23.59 3.54 3.64
CA ARG A 432 -24.11 4.88 3.97
C ARG A 432 -25.53 5.07 3.42
N ARG A 433 -26.46 5.47 4.28
CA ARG A 433 -27.88 5.73 3.91
C ARG A 433 -28.53 4.54 3.18
N GLY A 434 -28.22 3.34 3.58
CA GLY A 434 -28.72 2.12 2.94
C GLY A 434 -28.10 1.80 1.57
N ILE A 435 -27.07 2.54 1.14
CA ILE A 435 -26.33 2.28 -0.10
C ILE A 435 -25.08 1.48 0.24
N CYS A 436 -24.85 0.37 -0.47
CA CYS A 436 -23.64 -0.43 -0.43
C CYS A 436 -22.97 -0.46 -1.80
N HIS A 437 -21.64 -0.54 -1.77
CA HIS A 437 -20.79 -0.70 -2.94
C HIS A 437 -19.83 -1.86 -2.67
N MET A 438 -19.91 -2.91 -3.50
CA MET A 438 -19.23 -4.18 -3.27
C MET A 438 -18.48 -4.65 -4.50
N GLN A 439 -17.33 -5.29 -4.28
CA GLN A 439 -16.67 -6.13 -5.27
C GLN A 439 -17.13 -7.58 -5.08
N GLY A 440 -17.68 -8.19 -6.12
CA GLY A 440 -18.13 -9.57 -6.14
C GLY A 440 -17.25 -10.47 -6.99
N TYR A 441 -17.04 -11.69 -6.50
CA TYR A 441 -16.33 -12.78 -7.18
C TYR A 441 -17.15 -14.06 -7.08
N ALA A 442 -17.26 -14.78 -8.20
CA ALA A 442 -17.85 -16.10 -8.25
C ALA A 442 -16.81 -17.14 -8.65
N PHE A 443 -16.73 -18.22 -7.92
CA PHE A 443 -15.80 -19.33 -8.17
C PHE A 443 -16.55 -20.63 -8.38
N ALA A 444 -16.05 -21.46 -9.33
CA ALA A 444 -16.46 -22.84 -9.52
C ALA A 444 -15.24 -23.72 -9.78
N ASN A 445 -15.19 -24.92 -9.21
CA ASN A 445 -14.10 -25.88 -9.42
C ASN A 445 -12.70 -25.28 -9.15
N GLY A 446 -12.57 -24.45 -8.14
CA GLY A 446 -11.30 -23.81 -7.77
C GLY A 446 -10.87 -22.66 -8.69
N LYS A 447 -11.74 -22.17 -9.61
CA LYS A 447 -11.42 -21.12 -10.57
C LYS A 447 -12.39 -19.95 -10.45
N LEU A 448 -11.89 -18.73 -10.66
CA LEU A 448 -12.72 -17.53 -10.78
C LEU A 448 -13.50 -17.59 -12.10
N VAL A 449 -14.84 -17.71 -12.03
CA VAL A 449 -15.71 -17.84 -13.21
C VAL A 449 -16.36 -16.52 -13.61
N ALA A 450 -16.65 -15.64 -12.63
CA ALA A 450 -17.16 -14.29 -12.90
C ALA A 450 -16.71 -13.30 -11.83
N GLU A 451 -16.67 -12.03 -12.20
CA GLU A 451 -16.45 -10.91 -11.29
C GLU A 451 -17.34 -9.73 -11.70
N ALA A 452 -17.77 -8.93 -10.71
CA ALA A 452 -18.56 -7.74 -10.94
C ALA A 452 -18.41 -6.76 -9.77
N GLU A 453 -18.54 -5.47 -10.06
CA GLU A 453 -18.68 -4.42 -9.08
C GLU A 453 -20.15 -4.04 -8.98
N LEU A 454 -20.72 -4.09 -7.78
CA LEU A 454 -22.16 -4.00 -7.55
C LEU A 454 -22.45 -2.84 -6.60
N MET A 455 -23.37 -1.96 -7.01
CA MET A 455 -23.92 -0.92 -6.13
C MET A 455 -25.41 -1.14 -5.97
N ALA A 456 -25.89 -1.20 -4.74
CA ALA A 456 -27.29 -1.41 -4.43
C ALA A 456 -27.73 -0.55 -3.23
N GLN A 457 -29.04 -0.34 -3.14
CA GLN A 457 -29.69 0.36 -2.03
C GLN A 457 -30.78 -0.51 -1.43
N ILE A 458 -30.84 -0.58 -0.10
CA ILE A 458 -32.00 -1.11 0.61
C ILE A 458 -33.01 0.00 0.86
N VAL A 459 -34.27 -0.30 0.61
CA VAL A 459 -35.42 0.61 0.80
C VAL A 459 -36.49 -0.14 1.61
N LYS A 460 -37.00 0.50 2.66
CA LYS A 460 -38.06 -0.10 3.47
C LYS A 460 -39.32 -0.23 2.62
N ASN A 461 -39.88 -1.43 2.59
CA ASN A 461 -41.15 -1.70 1.90
C ASN A 461 -42.26 -1.00 2.69
N GLN A 462 -43.04 -0.16 2.02
CA GLN A 462 -44.14 0.61 2.63
C GLN A 462 -45.34 -0.24 2.92
#